data_a07362333338b7785e2796ea94b9f5eb
#
_entry.id   a07362333338b7785e2796ea94b9f5eb
#
_cell.length_a   1.000
_cell.length_b   1.000
_cell.length_c   1.000
_cell.angle_alpha   90.00
_cell.angle_beta   90.00
_cell.angle_gamma   90.00
#
_symmetry.space_group_name_H-M   'P 1'
#
loop_
_entity.id
_entity.type
_entity.pdbx_description
1 polymer ?
#
loop_
_entity_poly.entity_id
_entity_poly.type
_entity_poly.pdbx_seq_one_letter_code
_entity_poly.pdbx_strand_id
1 'polypeptide(L)'
;MKFKLFPNTAPGKCLLASRHFPWAFVRRLPFLPAAVLFLTLLASCAPQYFSPVPGDAFTRKDLRELSGRELWHGFVFNGEKVGFARLKIEPDANGQAYTLFSEASLRIRFLGMGKSISIRGEDRVAPDLSLISFQYEQTMDDKPLILKGEIRDGRLLVVQRSGSEAKTFETKISDPLYPASGINLYPVLQGMKTGDDYAYPVYDPQTQSVVDVSQSVVAFEESRRLGIEPSFKLETRMSGHVAESWVNSQGETVFERGMGGVLITFKESEKGAKSFLAEAGMGKKDLIFDFSLIRTDTPVTCPRKADFLEATVEIPKNTLSPLQSPHQNISPQERDGKTVWICRIRKADPDVPDLTRQALNAKDRFLFLAPSHYIESDHPEVLKAARKAVENARTPREKVERLTSWVANEIKDEPVDSFSALEVLHARKGECQAHTLLYTAMARALGIPTRLTGGIVYMEGMGFLYHAWAESFVDKWIPVDPTFNQVPVDATHIKLVEGPDWLSLLPMGSIIGHIKIRNIRFRCGENSD
;
A
#
# COMPACT_ATOMS: atom_id res chain seq x y z
N MET A 1 -3.61 9.25 27.71
CA MET A 1 -3.33 10.56 27.14
C MET A 1 -3.95 10.59 25.76
N LYS A 2 -5.09 11.27 25.58
CA LYS A 2 -5.80 11.28 24.29
C LYS A 2 -5.01 12.18 23.34
N PHE A 3 -4.28 11.60 22.40
CA PHE A 3 -3.72 12.35 21.28
C PHE A 3 -4.85 12.74 20.33
N LYS A 4 -5.25 14.01 20.37
CA LYS A 4 -6.04 14.62 19.29
C LYS A 4 -5.09 14.85 18.12
N LEU A 5 -4.95 13.89 17.26
CA LEU A 5 -4.04 13.97 16.11
C LEU A 5 -4.57 14.85 14.97
N PHE A 6 -5.82 15.29 14.98
CA PHE A 6 -6.29 16.32 14.04
C PHE A 6 -7.51 17.07 14.61
N PRO A 7 -7.39 18.36 14.95
CA PRO A 7 -8.57 19.21 14.97
C PRO A 7 -8.88 19.61 13.52
N ASN A 8 -10.11 19.38 13.07
CA ASN A 8 -10.70 20.07 11.93
C ASN A 8 -10.64 21.57 12.18
N THR A 9 -9.64 22.26 11.67
CA THR A 9 -9.62 23.72 11.64
C THR A 9 -10.02 24.15 10.24
N ALA A 10 -11.21 24.75 10.16
CA ALA A 10 -11.62 25.55 9.02
C ALA A 10 -10.54 26.62 8.69
N PRO A 11 -10.38 27.03 7.44
CA PRO A 11 -9.36 27.98 7.04
C PRO A 11 -9.59 29.33 7.73
N GLY A 12 -8.68 29.68 8.62
CA GLY A 12 -8.65 30.99 9.27
C GLY A 12 -8.50 32.09 8.22
N LYS A 13 -9.45 33.01 8.22
CA LYS A 13 -9.41 34.23 7.41
C LYS A 13 -8.16 35.04 7.80
N CYS A 14 -7.26 35.25 6.86
CA CYS A 14 -6.17 36.19 6.99
C CYS A 14 -6.76 37.62 7.00
N LEU A 15 -6.80 38.26 8.15
CA LEU A 15 -7.18 39.67 8.31
C LEU A 15 -6.02 40.55 7.78
N LEU A 16 -6.22 41.09 6.60
CA LEU A 16 -5.40 42.21 6.10
C LEU A 16 -5.77 43.49 6.85
N ALA A 17 -4.91 43.88 7.76
CA ALA A 17 -4.98 45.21 8.36
C ALA A 17 -4.45 46.24 7.35
N SER A 18 -5.35 47.02 6.77
CA SER A 18 -5.05 48.17 5.97
C SER A 18 -4.55 49.30 6.88
N ARG A 19 -3.29 49.69 6.79
CA ARG A 19 -2.80 50.96 7.28
C ARG A 19 -2.46 51.87 6.11
N HIS A 20 -3.21 52.97 6.02
CA HIS A 20 -2.95 54.08 5.11
C HIS A 20 -1.58 54.69 5.39
N PHE A 21 -0.76 54.87 4.35
CA PHE A 21 0.39 55.79 4.38
C PHE A 21 0.22 56.79 3.25
N PRO A 22 0.52 58.10 3.52
CA PRO A 22 0.27 59.19 2.56
C PRO A 22 1.37 59.32 1.53
N TRP A 23 0.93 59.65 0.32
CA TRP A 23 1.78 60.01 -0.80
C TRP A 23 2.47 61.35 -0.62
N ALA A 24 3.80 61.38 -0.65
CA ALA A 24 4.56 62.54 -1.15
C ALA A 24 6.02 62.17 -1.47
N PHE A 25 6.50 62.70 -2.59
CA PHE A 25 7.87 62.79 -3.10
C PHE A 25 8.47 61.61 -3.87
N VAL A 26 8.19 61.69 -5.20
CA VAL A 26 9.01 61.05 -6.24
C VAL A 26 10.10 62.01 -6.66
N ARG A 27 11.39 61.61 -6.58
CA ARG A 27 12.48 62.14 -7.42
C ARG A 27 13.33 61.03 -7.96
N ARG A 28 13.52 61.05 -9.28
CA ARG A 28 14.18 60.20 -10.25
C ARG A 28 15.52 59.60 -9.81
N LEU A 29 15.68 58.30 -10.04
CA LEU A 29 16.95 57.58 -10.32
C LEU A 29 16.67 56.33 -11.22
N PRO A 30 17.63 55.84 -12.02
CA PRO A 30 17.37 55.12 -13.27
C PRO A 30 17.12 53.60 -13.10
N PHE A 31 16.48 53.07 -14.09
CA PHE A 31 16.11 51.65 -14.31
C PHE A 31 17.25 50.67 -14.04
N LEU A 32 17.06 49.76 -13.07
CA LEU A 32 17.64 48.43 -13.00
C LEU A 32 16.51 47.47 -12.52
N PRO A 33 16.44 46.23 -13.05
CA PRO A 33 15.19 45.47 -13.03
C PRO A 33 14.91 44.92 -11.66
N ALA A 34 13.88 45.47 -11.00
CA ALA A 34 13.30 44.95 -9.73
C ALA A 34 12.49 43.66 -9.90
N ALA A 35 12.82 42.86 -10.92
CA ALA A 35 12.11 41.62 -11.24
C ALA A 35 12.68 40.36 -10.58
N VAL A 36 13.77 40.46 -9.81
CA VAL A 36 14.42 39.28 -9.19
C VAL A 36 14.12 39.13 -7.68
N LEU A 37 13.53 40.12 -7.03
CA LEU A 37 13.31 40.07 -5.57
C LEU A 37 11.87 39.74 -5.14
N PHE A 38 10.98 39.37 -6.05
CA PHE A 38 9.58 39.03 -5.72
C PHE A 38 9.22 37.55 -5.93
N LEU A 39 10.20 36.70 -6.24
CA LEU A 39 9.99 35.27 -6.55
C LEU A 39 10.35 34.31 -5.41
N THR A 40 10.69 34.82 -4.20
CA THR A 40 11.09 33.96 -3.07
C THR A 40 10.11 33.97 -1.88
N LEU A 41 8.91 34.53 -2.00
CA LEU A 41 7.94 34.61 -0.90
C LEU A 41 6.60 33.92 -1.17
N LEU A 42 6.52 33.02 -2.13
CA LEU A 42 5.41 32.06 -2.24
C LEU A 42 5.89 30.65 -1.82
N ALA A 43 6.60 30.58 -0.67
CA ALA A 43 6.73 29.32 0.03
C ALA A 43 5.34 28.94 0.55
N SER A 44 4.80 27.87 0.00
CA SER A 44 3.52 27.26 0.30
C SER A 44 3.26 27.25 1.81
N CYS A 45 2.18 27.84 2.27
CA CYS A 45 1.63 27.65 3.62
C CYS A 45 0.98 26.26 3.76
N ALA A 46 1.65 25.19 3.34
CA ALA A 46 1.37 23.85 3.85
C ALA A 46 2.03 23.77 5.23
N PRO A 47 1.36 23.33 6.29
CA PRO A 47 1.99 23.17 7.59
C PRO A 47 3.13 22.16 7.45
N GLN A 48 4.35 22.65 7.45
CA GLN A 48 5.54 21.81 7.42
C GLN A 48 5.66 21.18 8.82
N TYR A 49 5.36 19.90 8.92
CA TYR A 49 5.42 19.18 10.20
C TYR A 49 6.86 19.02 10.69
N PHE A 50 7.83 18.96 9.80
CA PHE A 50 9.24 18.78 10.08
C PHE A 50 10.01 20.05 9.69
N SER A 51 11.02 20.38 10.48
CA SER A 51 11.90 21.51 10.24
C SER A 51 13.35 21.04 10.19
N PRO A 52 14.14 21.42 9.18
CA PRO A 52 15.56 21.11 9.13
C PRO A 52 16.30 21.62 10.36
N VAL A 53 17.27 20.85 10.84
CA VAL A 53 18.12 21.18 11.99
C VAL A 53 19.58 21.16 11.54
N PRO A 54 20.45 22.03 12.12
CA PRO A 54 21.89 21.94 11.89
C PRO A 54 22.44 20.60 12.40
N GLY A 55 23.28 19.97 11.60
CA GLY A 55 23.88 18.66 11.87
C GLY A 55 23.64 17.72 10.71
N ASP A 56 24.64 16.92 10.37
CA ASP A 56 24.59 16.11 9.16
C ASP A 56 25.28 14.76 9.27
N ALA A 57 25.86 14.44 10.43
CA ALA A 57 26.63 13.23 10.61
C ALA A 57 26.19 12.42 11.84
N PHE A 58 25.98 11.14 11.64
CA PHE A 58 25.69 10.17 12.67
C PHE A 58 26.91 9.29 12.90
N THR A 59 27.39 9.20 14.14
CA THR A 59 28.49 8.29 14.47
C THR A 59 28.00 6.85 14.38
N ARG A 60 28.70 6.05 13.59
CA ARG A 60 28.48 4.60 13.48
C ARG A 60 28.32 3.96 14.85
N LYS A 61 27.31 3.11 15.00
CA LYS A 61 27.09 2.27 16.18
C LYS A 61 27.28 0.81 15.82
N ASP A 62 27.59 -0.02 16.81
CA ASP A 62 27.59 -1.46 16.65
C ASP A 62 26.36 -2.11 17.32
N LEU A 63 26.08 -3.36 17.00
CA LEU A 63 24.95 -4.09 17.56
C LEU A 63 25.04 -4.27 19.09
N ARG A 64 26.25 -4.23 19.67
CA ARG A 64 26.46 -4.31 21.12
C ARG A 64 25.92 -3.06 21.79
N GLU A 65 26.15 -1.87 21.24
CA GLU A 65 25.62 -0.61 21.78
C GLU A 65 24.11 -0.53 21.69
N LEU A 66 23.52 -1.20 20.71
CA LEU A 66 22.06 -1.24 20.48
C LEU A 66 21.38 -2.37 21.25
N SER A 67 22.15 -3.34 21.74
CA SER A 67 21.61 -4.52 22.43
C SER A 67 21.08 -4.18 23.84
N GLY A 68 20.22 -5.06 24.36
CA GLY A 68 19.59 -4.91 25.69
C GLY A 68 18.45 -3.88 25.75
N ARG A 69 18.12 -3.21 24.65
CA ARG A 69 17.01 -2.27 24.57
C ARG A 69 15.80 -2.92 23.91
N GLU A 70 14.62 -2.55 24.36
CA GLU A 70 13.38 -2.91 23.71
C GLU A 70 12.75 -1.65 23.10
N LEU A 71 12.53 -1.68 21.81
CA LEU A 71 11.90 -0.59 21.06
C LEU A 71 10.44 -0.96 20.81
N TRP A 72 9.53 -0.17 21.34
CA TRP A 72 8.10 -0.34 21.17
C TRP A 72 7.54 0.77 20.28
N HIS A 73 6.70 0.37 19.33
CA HIS A 73 6.08 1.27 18.37
C HIS A 73 4.57 1.03 18.32
N GLY A 74 3.81 2.09 18.17
CA GLY A 74 2.39 2.02 17.87
C GLY A 74 2.15 2.20 16.37
N PHE A 75 1.25 1.40 15.80
CA PHE A 75 0.75 1.58 14.45
C PHE A 75 -0.53 2.40 14.46
N VAL A 76 -0.57 3.43 13.61
CA VAL A 76 -1.76 4.21 13.33
C VAL A 76 -2.09 4.10 11.86
N PHE A 77 -3.30 3.67 11.56
CA PHE A 77 -3.84 3.59 10.22
C PHE A 77 -5.03 4.54 10.11
N ASN A 78 -4.97 5.46 9.15
CA ASN A 78 -6.00 6.48 8.94
C ASN A 78 -6.44 7.23 10.22
N GLY A 79 -5.48 7.53 11.11
CA GLY A 79 -5.72 8.27 12.36
C GLY A 79 -6.21 7.44 13.55
N GLU A 80 -6.44 6.15 13.37
CA GLU A 80 -6.80 5.21 14.45
C GLU A 80 -5.64 4.28 14.78
N LYS A 81 -5.42 4.00 16.07
CA LYS A 81 -4.42 3.05 16.51
C LYS A 81 -4.89 1.63 16.20
N VAL A 82 -4.11 0.92 15.38
CA VAL A 82 -4.47 -0.40 14.85
C VAL A 82 -3.53 -1.51 15.29
N GLY A 83 -2.45 -1.18 16.00
CA GLY A 83 -1.50 -2.20 16.40
C GLY A 83 -0.26 -1.67 17.08
N PHE A 84 0.68 -2.59 17.27
CA PHE A 84 2.00 -2.29 17.81
C PHE A 84 3.08 -3.15 17.13
N ALA A 85 4.33 -2.70 17.24
CA ALA A 85 5.52 -3.50 16.96
C ALA A 85 6.51 -3.40 18.12
N ARG A 86 7.36 -4.42 18.24
CA ARG A 86 8.47 -4.50 19.17
C ARG A 86 9.71 -5.03 18.45
N LEU A 87 10.85 -4.44 18.74
CA LEU A 87 12.16 -4.94 18.33
C LEU A 87 13.07 -5.02 19.55
N LYS A 88 13.75 -6.17 19.75
CA LYS A 88 14.76 -6.38 20.77
C LYS A 88 15.99 -7.02 20.16
N ILE A 89 17.17 -6.59 20.56
CA ILE A 89 18.45 -7.13 20.10
C ILE A 89 19.16 -7.77 21.28
N GLU A 90 19.49 -9.04 21.17
CA GLU A 90 20.23 -9.78 22.19
C GLU A 90 21.50 -10.41 21.61
N PRO A 91 22.67 -10.29 22.27
CA PRO A 91 23.88 -11.00 21.87
C PRO A 91 23.74 -12.49 22.23
N ASP A 92 24.41 -13.35 21.46
CA ASP A 92 24.65 -14.73 21.87
C ASP A 92 25.66 -14.79 23.05
N ALA A 93 25.82 -15.97 23.63
CA ALA A 93 26.65 -16.16 24.83
C ALA A 93 28.14 -15.75 24.62
N ASN A 94 28.61 -15.72 23.36
CA ASN A 94 29.98 -15.41 23.02
C ASN A 94 30.14 -14.00 22.41
N GLY A 95 29.04 -13.28 22.15
CA GLY A 95 29.02 -11.99 21.47
C GLY A 95 29.48 -12.04 20.00
N GLN A 96 29.47 -13.23 19.39
CA GLN A 96 29.85 -13.43 17.99
C GLN A 96 28.68 -13.34 17.02
N ALA A 97 27.46 -13.43 17.53
CA ALA A 97 26.22 -13.23 16.79
C ALA A 97 25.20 -12.52 17.67
N TYR A 98 24.15 -12.03 17.04
CA TYR A 98 23.02 -11.36 17.70
C TYR A 98 21.73 -11.96 17.21
N THR A 99 20.70 -11.93 18.05
CA THR A 99 19.33 -12.26 17.65
C THR A 99 18.46 -11.02 17.73
N LEU A 100 17.83 -10.70 16.64
CA LEU A 100 16.80 -9.66 16.54
C LEU A 100 15.44 -10.35 16.77
N PHE A 101 14.83 -10.08 17.90
CA PHE A 101 13.46 -10.50 18.18
C PHE A 101 12.50 -9.41 17.72
N SER A 102 11.68 -9.71 16.74
CA SER A 102 10.64 -8.82 16.21
C SER A 102 9.26 -9.37 16.55
N GLU A 103 8.37 -8.51 16.97
CA GLU A 103 6.96 -8.83 17.18
C GLU A 103 6.10 -7.70 16.63
N ALA A 104 5.05 -8.03 15.89
CA ALA A 104 4.06 -7.07 15.44
C ALA A 104 2.67 -7.67 15.58
N SER A 105 1.71 -6.84 15.98
CA SER A 105 0.30 -7.21 16.03
C SER A 105 -0.53 -6.06 15.46
N LEU A 106 -1.31 -6.35 14.44
CA LEU A 106 -2.18 -5.38 13.79
C LEU A 106 -3.61 -5.93 13.70
N ARG A 107 -4.58 -5.05 13.92
CA ARG A 107 -5.98 -5.28 13.57
C ARG A 107 -6.46 -4.14 12.70
N ILE A 108 -6.67 -4.42 11.44
CA ILE A 108 -7.10 -3.42 10.46
C ILE A 108 -8.43 -3.90 9.89
N ARG A 109 -9.40 -2.99 9.79
CA ARG A 109 -10.59 -3.22 9.00
C ARG A 109 -10.54 -2.33 7.76
N PHE A 110 -10.60 -2.97 6.58
CA PHE A 110 -10.38 -2.32 5.31
C PHE A 110 -11.23 -2.97 4.21
N LEU A 111 -12.03 -2.21 3.49
CA LEU A 111 -12.98 -2.68 2.45
C LEU A 111 -13.88 -3.82 2.93
N GLY A 112 -14.52 -3.66 4.09
CA GLY A 112 -15.43 -4.66 4.65
C GLY A 112 -14.73 -5.82 5.38
N MET A 113 -13.39 -5.92 5.29
CA MET A 113 -12.63 -7.00 5.91
C MET A 113 -11.91 -6.55 7.19
N GLY A 114 -12.11 -7.28 8.27
CA GLY A 114 -11.27 -7.20 9.45
C GLY A 114 -10.06 -8.13 9.32
N LYS A 115 -8.84 -7.63 9.47
CA LYS A 115 -7.61 -8.43 9.48
C LYS A 115 -6.97 -8.38 10.84
N SER A 116 -6.70 -9.56 11.40
CA SER A 116 -5.83 -9.72 12.56
C SER A 116 -4.54 -10.37 12.09
N ILE A 117 -3.45 -9.62 12.18
CA ILE A 117 -2.13 -10.07 11.76
C ILE A 117 -1.23 -10.07 13.00
N SER A 118 -0.61 -11.19 13.30
CA SER A 118 0.45 -11.30 14.29
C SER A 118 1.69 -11.89 13.64
N ILE A 119 2.82 -11.24 13.85
CA ILE A 119 4.11 -11.69 13.32
C ILE A 119 5.08 -11.77 14.50
N ARG A 120 5.78 -12.89 14.64
CA ARG A 120 6.93 -13.06 15.52
C ARG A 120 8.10 -13.52 14.68
N GLY A 121 9.22 -12.85 14.83
CA GLY A 121 10.44 -13.14 14.11
C GLY A 121 11.63 -13.25 15.02
N GLU A 122 12.54 -14.17 14.69
CA GLU A 122 13.85 -14.32 15.29
C GLU A 122 14.86 -14.36 14.15
N ASP A 123 15.62 -13.28 13.98
CA ASP A 123 16.68 -13.19 12.99
C ASP A 123 18.02 -13.31 13.70
N ARG A 124 18.76 -14.38 13.43
CA ARG A 124 20.13 -14.53 13.89
C ARG A 124 21.07 -13.92 12.88
N VAL A 125 21.87 -12.97 13.32
CA VAL A 125 22.75 -12.16 12.45
C VAL A 125 24.17 -12.11 12.98
N ALA A 126 25.13 -11.89 12.09
CA ALA A 126 26.51 -11.55 12.44
C ALA A 126 26.60 -10.08 12.94
N PRO A 127 27.76 -9.65 13.51
CA PRO A 127 27.93 -8.28 14.01
C PRO A 127 27.74 -7.17 12.95
N ASP A 128 27.90 -7.49 11.69
CA ASP A 128 27.66 -6.60 10.54
C ASP A 128 26.19 -6.61 10.04
N LEU A 129 25.28 -7.26 10.79
CA LEU A 129 23.87 -7.47 10.46
C LEU A 129 23.63 -8.52 9.36
N SER A 130 24.64 -9.16 8.79
CA SER A 130 24.43 -10.21 7.80
C SER A 130 23.66 -11.38 8.42
N LEU A 131 22.64 -11.87 7.70
CA LEU A 131 21.72 -12.89 8.14
C LEU A 131 22.41 -14.26 8.19
N ILE A 132 22.28 -14.99 9.28
CA ILE A 132 22.76 -16.35 9.46
C ILE A 132 21.58 -17.33 9.32
N SER A 133 20.52 -17.07 10.06
CA SER A 133 19.30 -17.87 10.04
C SER A 133 18.11 -17.06 10.53
N PHE A 134 16.90 -17.51 10.22
CA PHE A 134 15.69 -16.88 10.73
C PHE A 134 14.59 -17.90 11.04
N GLN A 135 13.69 -17.50 11.91
CA GLN A 135 12.41 -18.16 12.12
C GLN A 135 11.33 -17.08 12.22
N TYR A 136 10.29 -17.19 11.39
CA TYR A 136 9.10 -16.35 11.47
C TYR A 136 7.88 -17.20 11.73
N GLU A 137 7.03 -16.75 12.63
CA GLU A 137 5.69 -17.24 12.84
C GLU A 137 4.73 -16.09 12.51
N GLN A 138 3.95 -16.26 11.48
CA GLN A 138 2.93 -15.32 11.07
C GLN A 138 1.58 -15.97 11.33
N THR A 139 0.71 -15.30 12.05
CA THR A 139 -0.66 -15.74 12.23
C THR A 139 -1.55 -14.68 11.61
N MET A 140 -2.40 -15.10 10.71
CA MET A 140 -3.36 -14.25 10.09
C MET A 140 -4.72 -14.89 10.26
N ASP A 141 -5.61 -14.17 10.99
CA ASP A 141 -6.94 -14.68 11.30
C ASP A 141 -6.89 -16.12 11.85
N ASP A 142 -6.02 -16.34 12.82
CA ASP A 142 -5.77 -17.61 13.51
C ASP A 142 -5.12 -18.73 12.67
N LYS A 143 -4.66 -18.44 11.46
CA LYS A 143 -3.93 -19.40 10.63
C LYS A 143 -2.43 -19.18 10.73
N PRO A 144 -1.67 -20.15 11.29
CA PRO A 144 -0.23 -20.01 11.40
C PRO A 144 0.48 -20.36 10.08
N LEU A 145 1.44 -19.53 9.71
CA LEU A 145 2.46 -19.80 8.72
C LEU A 145 3.82 -19.71 9.40
N ILE A 146 4.60 -20.77 9.34
CA ILE A 146 5.94 -20.84 9.93
C ILE A 146 6.96 -20.87 8.79
N LEU A 147 7.92 -19.94 8.82
CA LEU A 147 9.06 -19.90 7.91
C LEU A 147 10.33 -20.09 8.72
N LYS A 148 11.17 -21.03 8.30
CA LYS A 148 12.52 -21.21 8.86
C LYS A 148 13.53 -21.15 7.73
N GLY A 149 14.54 -20.31 7.88
CA GLY A 149 15.58 -20.14 6.86
C GLY A 149 16.97 -20.23 7.47
N GLU A 150 17.91 -20.75 6.69
CA GLU A 150 19.31 -20.84 7.06
C GLU A 150 20.19 -20.58 5.83
N ILE A 151 21.28 -19.87 6.04
CA ILE A 151 22.27 -19.61 4.99
C ILE A 151 23.41 -20.59 5.16
N ARG A 152 23.65 -21.42 4.13
CA ARG A 152 24.75 -22.39 4.05
C ARG A 152 25.36 -22.39 2.65
N ASP A 153 26.68 -22.36 2.55
CA ASP A 153 27.45 -22.52 1.31
C ASP A 153 26.96 -21.62 0.16
N GLY A 154 26.65 -20.35 0.45
CA GLY A 154 26.15 -19.39 -0.53
C GLY A 154 24.73 -19.68 -1.02
N ARG A 155 23.94 -20.38 -0.22
CA ARG A 155 22.53 -20.69 -0.51
C ARG A 155 21.65 -20.38 0.69
N LEU A 156 20.47 -19.85 0.41
CA LEU A 156 19.40 -19.71 1.37
C LEU A 156 18.46 -20.90 1.22
N LEU A 157 18.33 -21.69 2.30
CA LEU A 157 17.37 -22.78 2.39
C LEU A 157 16.21 -22.33 3.27
N VAL A 158 14.98 -22.39 2.75
CA VAL A 158 13.76 -21.99 3.47
C VAL A 158 12.80 -23.15 3.55
N VAL A 159 12.34 -23.45 4.75
CA VAL A 159 11.25 -24.41 5.02
C VAL A 159 10.02 -23.63 5.45
N GLN A 160 8.97 -23.75 4.67
CA GLN A 160 7.65 -23.21 4.94
C GLN A 160 6.74 -24.30 5.49
N ARG A 161 5.98 -24.01 6.53
CA ARG A 161 4.92 -24.88 7.07
C ARG A 161 3.62 -24.10 7.21
N SER A 162 2.54 -24.66 6.67
CA SER A 162 1.17 -24.17 6.83
C SER A 162 0.28 -25.37 7.16
N GLY A 163 -0.21 -25.43 8.40
CA GLY A 163 -0.91 -26.61 8.91
C GLY A 163 -0.04 -27.88 8.84
N SER A 164 -0.51 -28.91 8.15
CA SER A 164 0.21 -30.18 7.95
C SER A 164 1.17 -30.18 6.74
N GLU A 165 1.09 -29.15 5.90
CA GLU A 165 1.93 -29.07 4.69
C GLU A 165 3.27 -28.42 4.99
N ALA A 166 4.34 -28.97 4.38
CA ALA A 166 5.67 -28.38 4.40
C ALA A 166 6.21 -28.30 2.97
N LYS A 167 6.76 -27.13 2.62
CA LYS A 167 7.44 -26.86 1.34
C LYS A 167 8.85 -26.39 1.63
N THR A 168 9.82 -26.78 0.81
CA THR A 168 11.22 -26.34 0.93
C THR A 168 11.62 -25.62 -0.34
N PHE A 169 12.27 -24.47 -0.17
CA PHE A 169 12.79 -23.64 -1.25
C PHE A 169 14.29 -23.44 -1.05
N GLU A 170 15.02 -23.41 -2.13
CA GLU A 170 16.45 -23.13 -2.14
C GLU A 170 16.75 -22.04 -3.15
N THR A 171 17.49 -21.01 -2.72
CA THR A 171 17.88 -19.89 -3.57
C THR A 171 19.37 -19.64 -3.42
N LYS A 172 20.10 -19.56 -4.54
CA LYS A 172 21.50 -19.15 -4.53
C LYS A 172 21.60 -17.65 -4.22
N ILE A 173 22.50 -17.30 -3.31
CA ILE A 173 22.79 -15.92 -2.95
C ILE A 173 24.23 -15.59 -3.30
N SER A 174 24.48 -14.40 -3.86
CA SER A 174 25.82 -13.92 -4.26
C SER A 174 26.44 -13.01 -3.20
N ASP A 175 25.61 -12.29 -2.46
CA ASP A 175 25.99 -11.29 -1.46
C ASP A 175 25.41 -11.63 -0.10
N PRO A 176 25.92 -11.07 1.00
CA PRO A 176 25.30 -11.19 2.30
C PRO A 176 23.84 -10.71 2.26
N LEU A 177 22.93 -11.53 2.78
CA LEU A 177 21.54 -11.11 2.99
C LEU A 177 21.38 -10.42 4.33
N TYR A 178 20.42 -9.52 4.42
CA TYR A 178 20.08 -8.82 5.64
C TYR A 178 18.62 -9.09 6.04
N PRO A 179 18.29 -9.03 7.34
CA PRO A 179 16.93 -9.28 7.81
C PRO A 179 16.02 -8.08 7.54
N ALA A 180 14.77 -8.32 7.17
CA ALA A 180 13.77 -7.26 7.00
C ALA A 180 13.49 -6.51 8.33
N SER A 181 13.59 -7.20 9.49
CA SER A 181 13.45 -6.59 10.81
C SER A 181 14.55 -5.57 11.13
N GLY A 182 15.71 -5.65 10.47
CA GLY A 182 16.87 -4.80 10.67
C GLY A 182 17.03 -3.68 9.64
N ILE A 183 16.04 -3.42 8.81
CA ILE A 183 16.17 -2.51 7.65
C ILE A 183 16.65 -1.10 8.05
N ASN A 184 16.13 -0.54 9.14
CA ASN A 184 16.55 0.76 9.65
C ASN A 184 17.83 0.70 10.51
N LEU A 185 18.30 -0.51 10.87
CA LEU A 185 19.57 -0.69 11.58
C LEU A 185 20.76 -0.67 10.62
N TYR A 186 20.58 -1.08 9.37
CA TYR A 186 21.69 -1.14 8.41
C TYR A 186 22.40 0.21 8.25
N PRO A 187 21.72 1.35 7.97
CA PRO A 187 22.38 2.65 7.90
C PRO A 187 23.03 3.07 9.23
N VAL A 188 22.42 2.72 10.38
CA VAL A 188 22.96 3.02 11.71
C VAL A 188 24.33 2.34 11.92
N LEU A 189 24.48 1.11 11.43
CA LEU A 189 25.73 0.34 11.53
C LEU A 189 26.79 0.80 10.50
N GLN A 190 26.39 1.48 9.43
CA GLN A 190 27.34 2.06 8.46
C GLN A 190 27.81 3.46 8.89
N GLY A 191 27.03 4.14 9.76
CA GLY A 191 27.09 5.59 9.96
C GLY A 191 26.25 6.29 8.90
N MET A 192 25.70 7.45 9.24
CA MET A 192 24.77 8.18 8.36
C MET A 192 25.22 9.63 8.19
N LYS A 193 25.12 10.09 6.95
CA LYS A 193 25.24 11.50 6.60
C LYS A 193 24.16 11.85 5.58
N THR A 194 23.63 13.04 5.64
CA THR A 194 22.70 13.53 4.62
C THR A 194 23.34 13.46 3.24
N GLY A 195 22.68 12.77 2.32
CA GLY A 195 23.17 12.47 0.96
C GLY A 195 23.76 11.08 0.78
N ASP A 196 23.89 10.28 1.85
CA ASP A 196 24.33 8.89 1.72
C ASP A 196 23.24 8.01 1.11
N ASP A 197 23.65 7.05 0.29
CA ASP A 197 22.81 6.05 -0.34
C ASP A 197 23.32 4.64 -0.01
N TYR A 198 22.40 3.72 0.26
CA TYR A 198 22.67 2.32 0.55
C TYR A 198 21.84 1.43 -0.37
N ALA A 199 22.43 0.32 -0.81
CA ALA A 199 21.73 -0.72 -1.57
C ALA A 199 22.20 -2.10 -1.09
N TYR A 200 21.26 -2.98 -0.73
CA TYR A 200 21.57 -4.30 -0.20
C TYR A 200 20.38 -5.26 -0.34
N PRO A 201 20.63 -6.58 -0.46
CA PRO A 201 19.56 -7.56 -0.56
C PRO A 201 19.02 -7.93 0.81
N VAL A 202 17.70 -8.09 0.89
CA VAL A 202 16.96 -8.48 2.10
C VAL A 202 16.10 -9.70 1.79
N TYR A 203 15.99 -10.64 2.74
CA TYR A 203 14.95 -11.65 2.68
C TYR A 203 13.64 -11.06 3.22
N ASP A 204 12.64 -10.99 2.37
CA ASP A 204 11.31 -10.53 2.71
C ASP A 204 10.41 -11.74 3.05
N PRO A 205 10.02 -11.94 4.33
CA PRO A 205 9.16 -13.05 4.71
C PRO A 205 7.73 -12.94 4.20
N GLN A 206 7.28 -11.75 3.75
CA GLN A 206 5.94 -11.55 3.22
C GLN A 206 5.83 -12.06 1.78
N THR A 207 6.80 -11.70 0.94
CA THR A 207 6.89 -12.19 -0.44
C THR A 207 7.63 -13.51 -0.57
N GLN A 208 8.26 -13.98 0.53
CA GLN A 208 9.10 -15.18 0.61
C GLN A 208 10.20 -15.20 -0.46
N SER A 209 10.79 -14.04 -0.70
CA SER A 209 11.80 -13.84 -1.73
C SER A 209 12.93 -12.92 -1.27
N VAL A 210 14.04 -12.99 -1.98
CA VAL A 210 15.13 -12.00 -1.84
C VAL A 210 14.76 -10.79 -2.68
N VAL A 211 14.78 -9.62 -2.05
CA VAL A 211 14.43 -8.34 -2.67
C VAL A 211 15.55 -7.32 -2.43
N ASP A 212 15.76 -6.43 -3.40
CA ASP A 212 16.70 -5.34 -3.24
C ASP A 212 16.04 -4.19 -2.48
N VAL A 213 16.74 -3.69 -1.48
CA VAL A 213 16.42 -2.49 -0.74
C VAL A 213 17.35 -1.37 -1.16
N SER A 214 16.79 -0.20 -1.42
CA SER A 214 17.56 1.04 -1.53
C SER A 214 17.11 2.04 -0.48
N GLN A 215 18.06 2.68 0.19
CA GLN A 215 17.80 3.70 1.21
C GLN A 215 18.65 4.93 0.94
N SER A 216 18.05 6.11 1.09
CA SER A 216 18.71 7.41 0.98
C SER A 216 18.53 8.20 2.27
N VAL A 217 19.60 8.79 2.80
CA VAL A 217 19.54 9.75 3.92
C VAL A 217 19.21 11.12 3.35
N VAL A 218 17.96 11.54 3.41
CA VAL A 218 17.47 12.72 2.66
C VAL A 218 17.49 14.01 3.46
N ALA A 219 17.44 13.95 4.80
CA ALA A 219 17.43 15.13 5.65
C ALA A 219 17.87 14.81 7.08
N PHE A 220 18.23 15.88 7.84
CA PHE A 220 18.28 15.86 9.30
C PHE A 220 17.31 16.91 9.81
N GLU A 221 16.26 16.49 10.55
CA GLU A 221 15.12 17.35 10.87
C GLU A 221 14.44 16.94 12.18
N GLU A 222 13.69 17.87 12.77
CA GLU A 222 12.89 17.67 13.98
C GLU A 222 11.42 17.97 13.73
N SER A 223 10.53 17.47 14.59
CA SER A 223 9.13 17.88 14.61
C SER A 223 8.67 18.19 16.02
N ARG A 224 8.66 19.47 16.39
CA ARG A 224 8.13 19.92 17.68
C ARG A 224 6.65 19.60 17.85
N ARG A 225 5.89 19.65 16.74
CA ARG A 225 4.45 19.36 16.76
C ARG A 225 4.15 17.89 17.08
N LEU A 226 4.99 16.98 16.60
CA LEU A 226 4.86 15.53 16.83
C LEU A 226 5.71 15.06 18.02
N GLY A 227 6.50 15.95 18.63
CA GLY A 227 7.41 15.59 19.71
C GLY A 227 8.59 14.73 19.23
N ILE A 228 8.98 14.85 17.96
CA ILE A 228 10.09 14.11 17.38
C ILE A 228 11.36 14.94 17.50
N GLU A 229 12.34 14.40 18.20
CA GLU A 229 13.67 14.97 18.36
C GLU A 229 14.45 15.00 17.03
N PRO A 230 15.56 15.78 16.94
CA PRO A 230 16.41 15.77 15.76
C PRO A 230 16.77 14.37 15.30
N SER A 231 16.41 14.03 14.08
CA SER A 231 16.51 12.68 13.53
C SER A 231 16.86 12.69 12.04
N PHE A 232 17.58 11.66 11.59
CA PHE A 232 17.87 11.44 10.19
C PHE A 232 16.64 10.87 9.50
N LYS A 233 16.21 11.50 8.44
CA LYS A 233 15.15 11.01 7.57
C LYS A 233 15.75 10.08 6.52
N LEU A 234 15.32 8.83 6.56
CA LEU A 234 15.62 7.81 5.56
C LEU A 234 14.43 7.66 4.61
N GLU A 235 14.68 7.63 3.32
CA GLU A 235 13.72 7.18 2.32
C GLU A 235 14.11 5.76 1.89
N THR A 236 13.25 4.80 2.17
CA THR A 236 13.47 3.37 1.88
C THR A 236 12.57 2.92 0.74
N ARG A 237 13.15 2.28 -0.26
CA ARG A 237 12.44 1.66 -1.39
C ARG A 237 12.65 0.16 -1.36
N MET A 238 11.57 -0.60 -1.31
CA MET A 238 11.56 -2.06 -1.32
C MET A 238 10.32 -2.57 -2.02
N SER A 239 10.46 -3.50 -2.94
CA SER A 239 9.34 -4.16 -3.65
C SER A 239 8.33 -3.17 -4.28
N GLY A 240 8.81 -2.01 -4.77
CA GLY A 240 7.96 -0.97 -5.36
C GLY A 240 7.27 -0.04 -4.36
N HIS A 241 7.45 -0.27 -3.06
CA HIS A 241 6.92 0.59 -2.00
C HIS A 241 7.98 1.58 -1.51
N VAL A 242 7.53 2.73 -1.04
CA VAL A 242 8.36 3.76 -0.42
C VAL A 242 7.90 3.97 1.01
N ALA A 243 8.85 3.94 1.95
CA ALA A 243 8.65 4.32 3.34
C ALA A 243 9.64 5.41 3.73
N GLU A 244 9.24 6.28 4.64
CA GLU A 244 10.09 7.30 5.23
C GLU A 244 10.23 7.02 6.72
N SER A 245 11.46 6.92 7.21
CA SER A 245 11.75 6.63 8.63
C SER A 245 12.63 7.71 9.22
N TRP A 246 12.39 8.08 10.47
CA TRP A 246 13.20 9.04 11.23
C TRP A 246 13.95 8.30 12.31
N VAL A 247 15.29 8.34 12.23
CA VAL A 247 16.20 7.66 13.13
C VAL A 247 16.94 8.71 13.96
N ASN A 248 16.82 8.63 15.28
CA ASN A 248 17.44 9.58 16.20
C ASN A 248 18.94 9.32 16.43
N SER A 249 19.59 10.17 17.20
CA SER A 249 21.01 10.06 17.56
C SER A 249 21.36 8.79 18.36
N GLN A 250 20.39 8.09 18.89
CA GLN A 250 20.55 6.81 19.59
C GLN A 250 20.50 5.62 18.64
N GLY A 251 20.21 5.83 17.34
CA GLY A 251 20.03 4.77 16.35
C GLY A 251 18.66 4.11 16.44
N GLU A 252 17.67 4.80 17.02
CA GLU A 252 16.32 4.28 17.20
C GLU A 252 15.36 4.91 16.20
N THR A 253 14.55 4.10 15.54
CA THR A 253 13.44 4.63 14.73
C THR A 253 12.40 5.25 15.65
N VAL A 254 12.19 6.55 15.54
CA VAL A 254 11.25 7.30 16.39
C VAL A 254 9.91 7.55 15.70
N PHE A 255 9.92 7.60 14.38
CA PHE A 255 8.75 7.81 13.56
C PHE A 255 8.94 7.17 12.20
N GLU A 256 7.87 6.63 11.62
CA GLU A 256 7.88 6.10 10.27
C GLU A 256 6.56 6.41 9.58
N ARG A 257 6.63 6.63 8.28
CA ARG A 257 5.48 6.87 7.42
C ARG A 257 5.57 5.98 6.19
N GLY A 258 4.67 5.01 6.11
CA GLY A 258 4.55 4.09 4.98
C GLY A 258 3.26 4.28 4.20
N MET A 259 3.15 3.59 3.07
CA MET A 259 1.94 3.52 2.24
C MET A 259 1.36 4.90 1.91
N GLY A 260 2.22 5.83 1.45
CA GLY A 260 1.76 7.18 1.13
C GLY A 260 1.28 8.00 2.33
N GLY A 261 1.63 7.62 3.57
CA GLY A 261 1.27 8.32 4.80
C GLY A 261 0.02 7.80 5.51
N VAL A 262 -0.55 6.70 5.03
CA VAL A 262 -1.72 6.04 5.66
C VAL A 262 -1.33 5.26 6.89
N LEU A 263 -0.21 4.55 6.82
CA LEU A 263 0.37 3.83 7.94
C LEU A 263 1.45 4.71 8.58
N ILE A 264 1.24 5.04 9.82
CA ILE A 264 2.20 5.78 10.65
C ILE A 264 2.65 4.85 11.78
N THR A 265 3.96 4.82 11.98
CA THR A 265 4.57 4.12 13.11
C THR A 265 5.27 5.15 13.98
N PHE A 266 5.11 5.08 15.28
CA PHE A 266 5.77 6.00 16.21
C PHE A 266 6.26 5.26 17.45
N LYS A 267 7.43 5.68 17.95
CA LYS A 267 8.02 5.15 19.17
C LYS A 267 7.16 5.51 20.38
N GLU A 268 6.88 4.54 21.23
CA GLU A 268 6.13 4.75 22.46
C GLU A 268 6.59 3.77 23.57
N SER A 269 5.99 3.89 24.75
CA SER A 269 6.24 2.93 25.82
C SER A 269 5.52 1.60 25.57
N GLU A 270 6.01 0.51 26.17
CA GLU A 270 5.34 -0.80 26.14
C GLU A 270 3.86 -0.70 26.51
N LYS A 271 3.55 -0.01 27.61
CA LYS A 271 2.17 0.21 28.06
C LYS A 271 1.33 0.92 27.00
N GLY A 272 1.89 1.97 26.38
CA GLY A 272 1.24 2.68 25.28
C GLY A 272 0.98 1.76 24.10
N ALA A 273 1.99 1.01 23.67
CA ALA A 273 1.91 0.09 22.54
C ALA A 273 0.81 -0.96 22.77
N LYS A 274 0.80 -1.59 23.92
CA LYS A 274 -0.16 -2.65 24.27
C LYS A 274 -1.57 -2.16 24.63
N SER A 275 -1.78 -0.87 24.91
CA SER A 275 -3.12 -0.33 25.20
C SER A 275 -4.11 -0.54 24.05
N PHE A 276 -3.60 -0.66 22.83
CA PHE A 276 -4.36 -1.05 21.64
C PHE A 276 -5.17 -2.34 21.83
N LEU A 277 -4.61 -3.36 22.50
CA LEU A 277 -5.29 -4.65 22.68
C LEU A 277 -6.57 -4.52 23.51
N ALA A 278 -6.62 -3.58 24.45
CA ALA A 278 -7.81 -3.30 25.27
C ALA A 278 -8.88 -2.51 24.49
N GLU A 279 -8.47 -1.60 23.60
CA GLU A 279 -9.37 -0.75 22.81
C GLU A 279 -9.89 -1.46 21.56
N ALA A 280 -9.11 -2.36 20.97
CA ALA A 280 -9.47 -3.12 19.77
C ALA A 280 -10.68 -4.05 19.96
N GLY A 281 -11.00 -4.42 21.19
CA GLY A 281 -12.23 -5.16 21.52
C GLY A 281 -13.52 -4.35 21.35
N MET A 282 -13.45 -3.03 21.27
CA MET A 282 -14.58 -2.11 21.19
C MET A 282 -14.77 -1.46 19.82
N GLY A 283 -13.78 -1.49 18.94
CA GLY A 283 -13.83 -0.84 17.63
C GLY A 283 -14.35 -1.76 16.53
N LYS A 284 -15.65 -1.83 16.32
CA LYS A 284 -16.27 -2.54 15.18
C LYS A 284 -16.45 -1.64 13.94
N LYS A 285 -15.78 -0.50 13.87
CA LYS A 285 -15.95 0.41 12.74
C LYS A 285 -15.09 -0.04 11.56
N ASP A 286 -15.73 -0.22 10.42
CA ASP A 286 -15.05 -0.31 9.14
C ASP A 286 -14.49 1.07 8.80
N LEU A 287 -13.17 1.19 8.76
CA LEU A 287 -12.48 2.45 8.48
C LEU A 287 -12.82 3.03 7.10
N ILE A 288 -13.34 2.19 6.21
CA ILE A 288 -13.75 2.62 4.87
C ILE A 288 -15.23 2.96 4.81
N PHE A 289 -16.09 2.17 5.43
CA PHE A 289 -17.53 2.32 5.25
C PHE A 289 -18.06 3.67 5.73
N ASP A 290 -17.54 4.19 6.85
CA ASP A 290 -17.95 5.49 7.41
C ASP A 290 -17.49 6.69 6.57
N PHE A 291 -16.45 6.54 5.72
CA PHE A 291 -15.85 7.61 4.92
C PHE A 291 -15.86 7.35 3.42
N SER A 292 -16.46 6.25 2.98
CA SER A 292 -16.28 5.73 1.61
C SER A 292 -17.18 6.38 0.57
N LEU A 293 -18.29 7.01 0.97
CA LEU A 293 -19.21 7.59 0.01
C LEU A 293 -18.70 8.92 -0.55
N ILE A 294 -18.34 8.92 -1.82
CA ILE A 294 -17.93 10.11 -2.56
C ILE A 294 -19.18 10.63 -3.29
N ARG A 295 -19.80 11.65 -2.71
CA ARG A 295 -20.98 12.30 -3.31
C ARG A 295 -20.55 13.12 -4.53
N THR A 296 -21.41 13.12 -5.53
CA THR A 296 -21.19 13.82 -6.79
C THR A 296 -22.24 14.91 -7.00
N ASP A 297 -21.89 15.93 -7.75
CA ASP A 297 -22.78 17.01 -8.17
C ASP A 297 -23.77 16.58 -9.26
N THR A 298 -23.42 15.55 -10.02
CA THR A 298 -24.23 15.01 -11.10
C THR A 298 -24.42 13.51 -10.90
N PRO A 299 -25.67 13.01 -10.82
CA PRO A 299 -25.91 11.57 -10.72
C PRO A 299 -25.69 10.86 -12.06
N VAL A 300 -25.09 9.66 -12.01
CA VAL A 300 -24.99 8.77 -13.16
C VAL A 300 -26.22 7.85 -13.16
N THR A 301 -27.08 8.00 -14.15
CA THR A 301 -28.38 7.31 -14.19
C THR A 301 -28.35 5.91 -14.80
N CYS A 302 -27.20 5.51 -15.39
CA CYS A 302 -27.05 4.20 -16.03
C CYS A 302 -25.65 3.60 -15.72
N PRO A 303 -25.23 3.49 -14.45
CA PRO A 303 -23.83 3.19 -14.16
C PRO A 303 -23.39 1.85 -14.77
N ARG A 304 -24.19 0.81 -14.70
CA ARG A 304 -23.85 -0.53 -15.23
C ARG A 304 -23.86 -0.60 -16.77
N LYS A 305 -24.46 0.39 -17.44
CA LYS A 305 -24.49 0.50 -18.91
C LYS A 305 -23.63 1.64 -19.44
N ALA A 306 -22.92 2.36 -18.57
CA ALA A 306 -22.05 3.46 -18.99
C ALA A 306 -20.90 2.96 -19.88
N ASP A 307 -20.79 3.47 -21.10
CA ASP A 307 -19.72 3.18 -22.05
C ASP A 307 -18.65 4.26 -22.08
N PHE A 308 -18.95 5.43 -21.55
CA PHE A 308 -18.04 6.56 -21.39
C PHE A 308 -18.31 7.32 -20.10
N LEU A 309 -17.24 7.72 -19.42
CA LEU A 309 -17.26 8.64 -18.30
C LEU A 309 -16.09 9.63 -18.40
N GLU A 310 -16.37 10.90 -18.21
CA GLU A 310 -15.37 11.93 -17.94
C GLU A 310 -15.68 12.54 -16.56
N ALA A 311 -14.69 12.62 -15.69
CA ALA A 311 -14.82 13.21 -14.38
C ALA A 311 -13.56 13.97 -13.98
N THR A 312 -13.73 15.05 -13.20
CA THR A 312 -12.64 15.72 -12.50
C THR A 312 -12.46 15.10 -11.14
N VAL A 313 -11.29 14.51 -10.89
CA VAL A 313 -10.93 13.84 -9.63
C VAL A 313 -9.89 14.68 -8.91
N GLU A 314 -10.22 15.13 -7.69
CA GLU A 314 -9.30 15.83 -6.79
C GLU A 314 -8.78 14.81 -5.77
N ILE A 315 -7.47 14.66 -5.68
CA ILE A 315 -6.78 13.78 -4.74
C ILE A 315 -5.73 14.60 -3.99
N PRO A 316 -5.48 14.35 -2.70
CA PRO A 316 -4.46 15.08 -1.94
C PRO A 316 -3.07 14.95 -2.58
N LYS A 317 -2.26 16.00 -2.51
CA LYS A 317 -0.86 15.98 -2.98
C LYS A 317 -0.05 14.91 -2.25
N ASN A 318 0.90 14.31 -2.95
CA ASN A 318 1.81 13.29 -2.40
C ASN A 318 1.11 12.00 -1.91
N THR A 319 -0.06 11.70 -2.46
CA THR A 319 -0.75 10.44 -2.26
C THR A 319 -0.80 9.66 -3.59
N LEU A 320 -1.84 8.88 -3.81
CA LEU A 320 -2.07 8.21 -5.08
C LEU A 320 -2.44 9.21 -6.19
N SER A 321 -2.19 8.81 -7.42
CA SER A 321 -2.80 9.40 -8.62
C SER A 321 -3.50 8.31 -9.42
N PRO A 322 -4.58 8.65 -10.16
CA PRO A 322 -5.22 7.68 -11.03
C PRO A 322 -4.24 7.10 -12.03
N LEU A 323 -4.39 5.82 -12.35
CA LEU A 323 -3.48 5.11 -13.23
C LEU A 323 -3.87 5.28 -14.70
N GLN A 324 -2.89 5.53 -15.55
CA GLN A 324 -3.08 5.46 -17.00
C GLN A 324 -3.29 4.01 -17.44
N SER A 325 -4.28 3.76 -18.32
CA SER A 325 -4.49 2.45 -18.92
C SER A 325 -5.09 2.58 -20.33
N PRO A 326 -5.15 1.52 -21.13
CA PRO A 326 -5.78 1.58 -22.45
C PRO A 326 -7.23 2.08 -22.42
N HIS A 327 -7.93 1.89 -21.31
CA HIS A 327 -9.35 2.26 -21.15
C HIS A 327 -9.54 3.51 -20.30
N GLN A 328 -8.50 3.99 -19.64
CA GLN A 328 -8.53 5.14 -18.75
C GLN A 328 -7.43 6.14 -19.10
N ASN A 329 -7.82 7.23 -19.73
CA ASN A 329 -6.93 8.34 -20.04
C ASN A 329 -6.96 9.39 -18.93
N ILE A 330 -5.79 9.71 -18.39
CA ILE A 330 -5.62 10.61 -17.26
C ILE A 330 -4.80 11.83 -17.69
N SER A 331 -5.32 13.01 -17.42
CA SER A 331 -4.65 14.26 -17.71
C SER A 331 -4.61 15.13 -16.46
N PRO A 332 -3.43 15.49 -15.93
CA PRO A 332 -3.34 16.44 -14.83
C PRO A 332 -3.67 17.86 -15.31
N GLN A 333 -4.35 18.63 -14.48
CA GLN A 333 -4.61 20.05 -14.69
C GLN A 333 -4.34 20.81 -13.39
N GLU A 334 -3.77 22.01 -13.51
CA GLU A 334 -3.63 22.92 -12.38
C GLU A 334 -4.88 23.81 -12.31
N ARG A 335 -5.57 23.75 -11.14
CA ARG A 335 -6.72 24.62 -10.82
C ARG A 335 -6.54 25.17 -9.42
N ASP A 336 -6.59 26.49 -9.27
CA ASP A 336 -6.48 27.17 -7.97
C ASP A 336 -5.24 26.72 -7.14
N GLY A 337 -4.10 26.48 -7.82
CA GLY A 337 -2.86 26.01 -7.21
C GLY A 337 -2.88 24.56 -6.72
N LYS A 338 -3.86 23.77 -7.18
CA LYS A 338 -3.98 22.33 -6.91
C LYS A 338 -3.96 21.54 -8.21
N THR A 339 -3.30 20.40 -8.18
CA THR A 339 -3.39 19.43 -9.27
C THR A 339 -4.70 18.68 -9.15
N VAL A 340 -5.51 18.72 -10.20
CA VAL A 340 -6.71 17.90 -10.38
C VAL A 340 -6.51 16.96 -11.56
N TRP A 341 -7.20 15.84 -11.57
CA TRP A 341 -7.06 14.83 -12.61
C TRP A 341 -8.32 14.76 -13.45
N ILE A 342 -8.20 14.96 -14.74
CA ILE A 342 -9.29 14.70 -15.67
C ILE A 342 -9.19 13.23 -16.09
N CYS A 343 -10.14 12.44 -15.61
CA CYS A 343 -10.23 11.02 -15.90
C CYS A 343 -11.26 10.80 -17.01
N ARG A 344 -10.82 10.22 -18.13
CA ARG A 344 -11.68 9.82 -19.26
C ARG A 344 -11.63 8.31 -19.39
N ILE A 345 -12.72 7.68 -19.06
CA ILE A 345 -12.85 6.22 -19.08
C ILE A 345 -13.77 5.83 -20.23
N ARG A 346 -13.37 4.79 -20.96
CA ARG A 346 -14.18 4.14 -21.97
C ARG A 346 -14.34 2.67 -21.61
N LYS A 347 -15.55 2.14 -21.74
CA LYS A 347 -15.74 0.70 -21.63
C LYS A 347 -14.80 0.01 -22.61
N ALA A 348 -14.07 -0.99 -22.14
CA ALA A 348 -13.18 -1.75 -22.99
C ALA A 348 -13.99 -2.39 -24.14
N ASP A 349 -13.53 -2.20 -25.36
CA ASP A 349 -14.06 -2.97 -26.47
C ASP A 349 -13.19 -4.22 -26.63
N PRO A 350 -13.74 -5.40 -26.35
CA PRO A 350 -12.98 -6.63 -26.43
C PRO A 350 -12.57 -6.99 -27.85
N ASP A 351 -13.25 -6.49 -28.86
CA ASP A 351 -13.04 -6.83 -30.28
C ASP A 351 -12.08 -5.86 -30.99
N VAL A 352 -11.82 -4.68 -30.39
CA VAL A 352 -10.82 -3.75 -30.93
C VAL A 352 -9.42 -4.26 -30.57
N PRO A 353 -8.55 -4.51 -31.56
CA PRO A 353 -7.16 -4.88 -31.29
C PRO A 353 -6.47 -3.79 -30.47
N ASP A 354 -5.77 -4.16 -29.42
CA ASP A 354 -4.86 -3.24 -28.73
C ASP A 354 -3.65 -3.02 -29.65
N LEU A 355 -3.59 -1.87 -30.29
CA LEU A 355 -2.48 -1.47 -31.16
C LEU A 355 -1.16 -1.30 -30.37
N THR A 356 -1.25 -1.19 -29.04
CA THR A 356 -0.11 -1.15 -28.13
C THR A 356 0.29 -2.54 -27.62
N ARG A 357 -0.15 -3.60 -28.27
CA ARG A 357 0.04 -5.02 -27.88
C ARG A 357 1.48 -5.28 -27.47
N GLN A 358 1.76 -5.14 -26.19
CA GLN A 358 2.96 -5.66 -25.58
C GLN A 358 2.63 -7.05 -25.02
N ALA A 359 3.33 -8.06 -25.54
CA ALA A 359 3.32 -9.36 -24.91
C ALA A 359 3.76 -9.19 -23.44
N LEU A 360 3.04 -9.81 -22.52
CA LEU A 360 3.41 -9.80 -21.12
C LEU A 360 4.81 -10.41 -21.00
N ASN A 361 5.77 -9.65 -20.46
CA ASN A 361 7.13 -10.16 -20.29
C ASN A 361 7.15 -11.34 -19.30
N ALA A 362 8.22 -12.13 -19.32
CA ALA A 362 8.31 -13.36 -18.52
C ALA A 362 8.21 -13.08 -17.00
N LYS A 363 8.77 -11.97 -16.53
CA LYS A 363 8.72 -11.56 -15.11
C LYS A 363 7.28 -11.24 -14.69
N ASP A 364 6.58 -10.41 -15.43
CA ASP A 364 5.20 -10.03 -15.12
C ASP A 364 4.25 -11.23 -15.29
N ARG A 365 4.48 -12.07 -16.31
CA ARG A 365 3.72 -13.31 -16.47
C ARG A 365 3.86 -14.22 -15.26
N PHE A 366 5.08 -14.40 -14.75
CA PHE A 366 5.34 -15.17 -13.54
C PHE A 366 4.63 -14.56 -12.34
N LEU A 367 4.80 -13.24 -12.15
CA LEU A 367 4.22 -12.49 -11.02
C LEU A 367 2.69 -12.61 -10.97
N PHE A 368 2.02 -12.47 -12.12
CA PHE A 368 0.55 -12.50 -12.20
C PHE A 368 -0.05 -13.90 -12.36
N LEU A 369 0.78 -14.95 -12.35
CA LEU A 369 0.37 -16.36 -12.23
C LEU A 369 0.68 -16.95 -10.86
N ALA A 370 1.62 -16.34 -10.12
CA ALA A 370 2.09 -16.87 -8.85
C ALA A 370 0.95 -16.96 -7.82
N PRO A 371 0.89 -18.05 -7.05
CA PRO A 371 0.05 -18.11 -5.87
C PRO A 371 0.58 -17.15 -4.80
N SER A 372 -0.28 -16.75 -3.89
CA SER A 372 0.09 -16.04 -2.66
C SER A 372 -0.73 -16.58 -1.50
N HIS A 373 -0.42 -16.12 -0.29
CA HIS A 373 -1.14 -16.55 0.91
C HIS A 373 -2.66 -16.31 0.85
N TYR A 374 -3.09 -15.30 0.09
CA TYR A 374 -4.52 -14.95 -0.08
C TYR A 374 -5.12 -15.46 -1.40
N ILE A 375 -4.25 -15.84 -2.34
CA ILE A 375 -4.62 -16.24 -3.69
C ILE A 375 -4.04 -17.63 -3.91
N GLU A 376 -4.65 -18.64 -3.26
CA GLU A 376 -4.19 -20.02 -3.28
C GLU A 376 -4.51 -20.69 -4.63
N SER A 377 -3.95 -20.13 -5.71
CA SER A 377 -4.20 -20.61 -7.07
C SER A 377 -3.62 -22.01 -7.35
N ASP A 378 -2.70 -22.47 -6.51
CA ASP A 378 -2.11 -23.82 -6.55
C ASP A 378 -2.90 -24.84 -5.69
N HIS A 379 -3.94 -24.40 -4.95
CA HIS A 379 -4.73 -25.31 -4.12
C HIS A 379 -5.64 -26.22 -4.97
N PRO A 380 -5.66 -27.55 -4.72
CA PRO A 380 -6.44 -28.49 -5.54
C PRO A 380 -7.94 -28.19 -5.62
N GLU A 381 -8.55 -27.70 -4.54
CA GLU A 381 -9.98 -27.36 -4.51
C GLU A 381 -10.28 -26.13 -5.36
N VAL A 382 -9.41 -25.11 -5.33
CA VAL A 382 -9.53 -23.92 -6.19
C VAL A 382 -9.43 -24.33 -7.66
N LEU A 383 -8.44 -25.16 -8.02
CA LEU A 383 -8.29 -25.67 -9.38
C LEU A 383 -9.51 -26.50 -9.82
N LYS A 384 -10.03 -27.33 -8.93
CA LYS A 384 -11.24 -28.15 -9.22
C LYS A 384 -12.46 -27.26 -9.48
N ALA A 385 -12.67 -26.24 -8.63
CA ALA A 385 -13.76 -25.28 -8.80
C ALA A 385 -13.60 -24.48 -10.09
N ALA A 386 -12.38 -24.02 -10.38
CA ALA A 386 -12.06 -23.28 -11.61
C ALA A 386 -12.36 -24.10 -12.87
N ARG A 387 -11.92 -25.35 -12.92
CA ARG A 387 -12.21 -26.26 -14.06
C ARG A 387 -13.70 -26.48 -14.25
N LYS A 388 -14.45 -26.67 -13.16
CA LYS A 388 -15.91 -26.81 -13.20
C LYS A 388 -16.59 -25.54 -13.74
N ALA A 389 -16.16 -24.37 -13.27
CA ALA A 389 -16.72 -23.10 -13.69
C ALA A 389 -16.56 -22.81 -15.19
N VAL A 390 -15.47 -23.29 -15.80
CA VAL A 390 -15.17 -23.09 -17.23
C VAL A 390 -15.46 -24.32 -18.10
N GLU A 391 -16.22 -25.29 -17.61
CA GLU A 391 -16.60 -26.45 -18.38
C GLU A 391 -17.20 -26.03 -19.73
N ASN A 392 -16.72 -26.61 -20.83
CA ASN A 392 -17.08 -26.28 -22.21
C ASN A 392 -16.61 -24.89 -22.73
N ALA A 393 -15.79 -24.13 -21.99
CA ALA A 393 -15.15 -22.94 -22.54
C ALA A 393 -14.04 -23.32 -23.53
N ARG A 394 -14.08 -22.76 -24.73
CA ARG A 394 -13.15 -23.06 -25.83
C ARG A 394 -11.98 -22.11 -25.91
N THR A 395 -12.18 -20.88 -25.52
CA THR A 395 -11.18 -19.80 -25.59
C THR A 395 -10.79 -19.26 -24.20
N PRO A 396 -9.60 -18.67 -24.05
CA PRO A 396 -9.24 -18.00 -22.80
C PRO A 396 -10.25 -16.91 -22.40
N ARG A 397 -10.81 -16.19 -23.36
CA ARG A 397 -11.83 -15.18 -23.14
C ARG A 397 -13.12 -15.77 -22.56
N GLU A 398 -13.64 -16.83 -23.18
CA GLU A 398 -14.80 -17.56 -22.65
C GLU A 398 -14.55 -18.06 -21.21
N LYS A 399 -13.31 -18.47 -20.90
CA LYS A 399 -12.96 -18.86 -19.52
C LYS A 399 -13.10 -17.67 -18.56
N VAL A 400 -12.60 -16.49 -18.94
CA VAL A 400 -12.73 -15.27 -18.15
C VAL A 400 -14.19 -14.91 -17.90
N GLU A 401 -15.02 -14.93 -18.95
CA GLU A 401 -16.45 -14.62 -18.86
C GLU A 401 -17.19 -15.62 -17.95
N ARG A 402 -16.93 -16.92 -18.10
CA ARG A 402 -17.55 -17.96 -17.27
C ARG A 402 -17.09 -17.91 -15.82
N LEU A 403 -15.79 -17.67 -15.57
CA LEU A 403 -15.29 -17.50 -14.21
C LEU A 403 -15.95 -16.32 -13.51
N THR A 404 -16.06 -15.18 -14.21
CA THR A 404 -16.71 -13.97 -13.67
C THR A 404 -18.16 -14.27 -13.32
N SER A 405 -18.90 -14.87 -14.24
CA SER A 405 -20.30 -15.24 -14.01
C SER A 405 -20.46 -16.29 -12.91
N TRP A 406 -19.56 -17.27 -12.85
CA TRP A 406 -19.62 -18.30 -11.80
C TRP A 406 -19.40 -17.69 -10.41
N VAL A 407 -18.39 -16.82 -10.25
CA VAL A 407 -18.11 -16.17 -8.96
C VAL A 407 -19.29 -15.28 -8.57
N ALA A 408 -19.80 -14.45 -9.48
CA ALA A 408 -20.94 -13.58 -9.22
C ALA A 408 -22.21 -14.33 -8.79
N ASN A 409 -22.43 -15.54 -9.30
CA ASN A 409 -23.63 -16.32 -8.99
C ASN A 409 -23.48 -17.21 -7.76
N GLU A 410 -22.27 -17.72 -7.50
CA GLU A 410 -22.02 -18.68 -6.42
C GLU A 410 -21.64 -18.01 -5.10
N ILE A 411 -21.15 -16.78 -5.13
CA ILE A 411 -20.73 -16.04 -3.95
C ILE A 411 -21.77 -14.95 -3.67
N LYS A 412 -22.37 -14.99 -2.49
CA LYS A 412 -23.34 -13.97 -2.07
C LYS A 412 -22.59 -12.73 -1.62
N ASP A 413 -23.04 -11.56 -2.07
CA ASP A 413 -22.54 -10.26 -1.62
C ASP A 413 -23.03 -9.96 -0.19
N GLU A 414 -22.32 -10.51 0.78
CA GLU A 414 -22.59 -10.35 2.21
C GLU A 414 -21.27 -10.07 2.94
N PRO A 415 -21.26 -9.17 3.96
CA PRO A 415 -20.08 -8.97 4.80
C PRO A 415 -19.64 -10.29 5.46
N VAL A 416 -18.39 -10.59 5.34
CA VAL A 416 -17.81 -11.80 5.94
C VAL A 416 -16.35 -11.55 6.33
N ASP A 417 -15.90 -12.29 7.34
CA ASP A 417 -14.50 -12.30 7.76
C ASP A 417 -13.66 -13.36 6.99
N SER A 418 -13.92 -13.59 5.70
CA SER A 418 -13.12 -14.51 4.86
C SER A 418 -12.05 -13.75 4.10
N PHE A 419 -10.84 -14.32 4.04
CA PHE A 419 -9.65 -13.55 3.71
C PHE A 419 -8.78 -14.18 2.64
N SER A 420 -9.01 -15.45 2.31
CA SER A 420 -8.31 -16.12 1.23
C SER A 420 -9.31 -16.65 0.20
N ALA A 421 -8.83 -16.90 -0.99
CA ALA A 421 -9.66 -17.44 -2.06
C ALA A 421 -10.30 -18.78 -1.67
N LEU A 422 -9.55 -19.63 -0.94
CA LEU A 422 -10.06 -20.92 -0.47
C LEU A 422 -11.18 -20.75 0.57
N GLU A 423 -11.03 -19.81 1.48
CA GLU A 423 -12.08 -19.52 2.47
C GLU A 423 -13.34 -18.98 1.85
N VAL A 424 -13.22 -18.07 0.88
CA VAL A 424 -14.37 -17.57 0.10
C VAL A 424 -15.05 -18.70 -0.64
N LEU A 425 -14.27 -19.61 -1.24
CA LEU A 425 -14.80 -20.80 -1.93
C LEU A 425 -15.64 -21.67 -0.99
N HIS A 426 -15.23 -21.83 0.27
CA HIS A 426 -15.96 -22.62 1.25
C HIS A 426 -17.16 -21.86 1.84
N ALA A 427 -16.97 -20.57 2.20
CA ALA A 427 -18.00 -19.75 2.82
C ALA A 427 -19.16 -19.37 1.89
N ARG A 428 -18.91 -19.34 0.57
CA ARG A 428 -19.87 -18.95 -0.48
C ARG A 428 -20.49 -17.56 -0.27
N LYS A 429 -19.75 -16.67 0.35
CA LYS A 429 -20.15 -15.28 0.59
C LYS A 429 -18.93 -14.38 0.77
N GLY A 430 -19.11 -13.09 0.54
CA GLY A 430 -18.08 -12.06 0.71
C GLY A 430 -18.42 -10.80 -0.08
N GLU A 431 -17.79 -9.70 0.28
CA GLU A 431 -17.89 -8.43 -0.44
C GLU A 431 -16.96 -8.40 -1.67
N CYS A 432 -16.86 -7.27 -2.36
CA CYS A 432 -16.13 -7.12 -3.62
C CYS A 432 -14.71 -7.70 -3.61
N GLN A 433 -14.02 -7.59 -2.49
CA GLN A 433 -12.66 -8.09 -2.37
C GLN A 433 -12.59 -9.62 -2.35
N ALA A 434 -13.53 -10.26 -1.65
CA ALA A 434 -13.64 -11.71 -1.60
C ALA A 434 -13.95 -12.29 -3.00
N HIS A 435 -14.88 -11.67 -3.73
CA HIS A 435 -15.16 -12.02 -5.12
C HIS A 435 -13.91 -11.91 -5.99
N THR A 436 -13.18 -10.80 -5.85
CA THR A 436 -11.96 -10.53 -6.64
C THR A 436 -10.84 -11.52 -6.33
N LEU A 437 -10.62 -11.85 -5.04
CA LEU A 437 -9.59 -12.83 -4.63
C LEU A 437 -9.89 -14.22 -5.19
N LEU A 438 -11.13 -14.71 -5.03
CA LEU A 438 -11.51 -16.01 -5.54
C LEU A 438 -11.42 -16.06 -7.06
N TYR A 439 -11.94 -15.05 -7.76
CA TYR A 439 -11.81 -14.96 -9.21
C TYR A 439 -10.33 -15.03 -9.64
N THR A 440 -9.48 -14.23 -8.99
CA THR A 440 -8.03 -14.16 -9.32
C THR A 440 -7.36 -15.51 -9.10
N ALA A 441 -7.64 -16.19 -7.99
CA ALA A 441 -7.09 -17.51 -7.73
C ALA A 441 -7.53 -18.55 -8.78
N MET A 442 -8.81 -18.56 -9.12
CA MET A 442 -9.36 -19.46 -10.14
C MET A 442 -8.79 -19.19 -11.54
N ALA A 443 -8.64 -17.91 -11.92
CA ALA A 443 -8.06 -17.53 -13.20
C ALA A 443 -6.58 -17.94 -13.30
N ARG A 444 -5.78 -17.67 -12.26
CA ARG A 444 -4.37 -18.09 -12.18
C ARG A 444 -4.23 -19.61 -12.19
N ALA A 445 -5.09 -20.34 -11.49
CA ALA A 445 -5.12 -21.81 -11.51
C ALA A 445 -5.32 -22.39 -12.91
N LEU A 446 -5.99 -21.65 -13.80
CA LEU A 446 -6.18 -22.02 -15.21
C LEU A 446 -5.10 -21.45 -16.14
N GLY A 447 -4.03 -20.87 -15.60
CA GLY A 447 -2.91 -20.30 -16.36
C GLY A 447 -3.21 -18.95 -17.00
N ILE A 448 -4.23 -18.23 -16.55
CA ILE A 448 -4.58 -16.87 -17.00
C ILE A 448 -3.92 -15.85 -16.07
N PRO A 449 -2.89 -15.09 -16.53
CA PRO A 449 -2.28 -14.06 -15.71
C PRO A 449 -3.33 -13.03 -15.30
N THR A 450 -3.46 -12.80 -13.99
CA THR A 450 -4.51 -11.95 -13.44
C THR A 450 -3.95 -11.11 -12.30
N ARG A 451 -4.27 -9.81 -12.29
CA ARG A 451 -3.91 -8.86 -11.23
C ARG A 451 -5.15 -8.29 -10.57
N LEU A 452 -5.00 -7.92 -9.30
CA LEU A 452 -6.02 -7.19 -8.59
C LEU A 452 -5.96 -5.72 -8.98
N THR A 453 -7.11 -5.09 -8.96
CA THR A 453 -7.28 -3.67 -9.21
C THR A 453 -8.15 -3.07 -8.12
N GLY A 454 -7.76 -1.91 -7.66
CA GLY A 454 -8.52 -1.13 -6.70
C GLY A 454 -8.80 0.27 -7.22
N GLY A 455 -9.93 0.80 -6.83
CA GLY A 455 -10.34 2.13 -7.23
C GLY A 455 -11.70 2.49 -6.68
N ILE A 456 -12.47 3.21 -7.47
CA ILE A 456 -13.82 3.63 -7.13
C ILE A 456 -14.78 3.30 -8.26
N VAL A 457 -16.03 2.99 -7.89
CA VAL A 457 -17.10 2.67 -8.83
C VAL A 457 -18.38 3.41 -8.44
N TYR A 458 -19.17 3.83 -9.41
CA TYR A 458 -20.44 4.51 -9.14
C TYR A 458 -21.52 3.52 -8.74
N MET A 459 -22.16 3.78 -7.60
CA MET A 459 -23.34 3.06 -7.12
C MET A 459 -24.59 3.89 -7.37
N GLU A 460 -25.57 3.29 -8.03
CA GLU A 460 -26.80 3.96 -8.43
C GLU A 460 -27.53 4.58 -7.24
N GLY A 461 -27.91 5.84 -7.39
CA GLY A 461 -28.60 6.60 -6.34
C GLY A 461 -27.75 7.04 -5.15
N MET A 462 -26.46 6.67 -5.08
CA MET A 462 -25.59 6.96 -3.95
C MET A 462 -24.40 7.86 -4.30
N GLY A 463 -23.58 7.48 -5.27
CA GLY A 463 -22.33 8.13 -5.60
C GLY A 463 -21.22 7.11 -5.85
N PHE A 464 -19.93 7.52 -5.80
CA PHE A 464 -18.83 6.59 -5.91
C PHE A 464 -18.51 5.95 -4.55
N LEU A 465 -18.20 4.65 -4.59
CA LEU A 465 -17.67 3.88 -3.47
C LEU A 465 -16.31 3.28 -3.86
N TYR A 466 -15.47 3.05 -2.86
CA TYR A 466 -14.24 2.28 -3.06
C TYR A 466 -14.59 0.84 -3.42
N HIS A 467 -13.84 0.27 -4.35
CA HIS A 467 -14.17 -1.02 -4.93
C HIS A 467 -12.92 -1.77 -5.37
N ALA A 468 -13.01 -3.09 -5.37
CA ALA A 468 -11.98 -3.98 -5.88
C ALA A 468 -12.56 -4.83 -7.01
N TRP A 469 -11.74 -5.00 -8.08
CA TRP A 469 -12.03 -5.86 -9.21
C TRP A 469 -10.73 -6.47 -9.73
N ALA A 470 -10.73 -7.17 -10.86
CA ALA A 470 -9.55 -7.78 -11.42
C ALA A 470 -9.31 -7.37 -12.88
N GLU A 471 -8.10 -7.59 -13.36
CA GLU A 471 -7.77 -7.56 -14.77
C GLU A 471 -7.09 -8.88 -15.16
N SER A 472 -7.61 -9.56 -16.17
CA SER A 472 -7.06 -10.81 -16.72
C SER A 472 -6.40 -10.55 -18.06
N PHE A 473 -5.22 -11.15 -18.27
CA PHE A 473 -4.47 -11.01 -19.51
C PHE A 473 -4.83 -12.13 -20.50
N VAL A 474 -5.56 -11.73 -21.55
CA VAL A 474 -5.92 -12.58 -22.68
C VAL A 474 -5.57 -11.81 -23.95
N ASP A 475 -4.32 -11.91 -24.40
CA ASP A 475 -3.73 -11.08 -25.46
C ASP A 475 -3.62 -9.59 -25.11
N LYS A 476 -4.50 -9.07 -24.27
CA LYS A 476 -4.54 -7.73 -23.66
C LYS A 476 -5.14 -7.85 -22.26
N TRP A 477 -4.97 -6.81 -21.44
CA TRP A 477 -5.63 -6.73 -20.15
C TRP A 477 -7.13 -6.47 -20.33
N ILE A 478 -7.96 -7.38 -19.80
CA ILE A 478 -9.43 -7.25 -19.77
C ILE A 478 -9.84 -6.97 -18.34
N PRO A 479 -10.40 -5.80 -18.04
CA PRO A 479 -10.93 -5.51 -16.71
C PRO A 479 -12.25 -6.27 -16.49
N VAL A 480 -12.36 -6.96 -15.36
CA VAL A 480 -13.48 -7.82 -15.00
C VAL A 480 -13.94 -7.57 -13.58
N ASP A 481 -15.23 -7.51 -13.37
CA ASP A 481 -15.81 -7.35 -12.05
C ASP A 481 -16.68 -8.57 -11.70
N PRO A 482 -16.16 -9.46 -10.84
CA PRO A 482 -16.90 -10.64 -10.41
C PRO A 482 -17.99 -10.34 -9.38
N THR A 483 -18.07 -9.12 -8.84
CA THR A 483 -19.15 -8.69 -7.95
C THR A 483 -20.39 -8.28 -8.75
N PHE A 484 -20.16 -7.50 -9.83
CA PHE A 484 -21.26 -7.01 -10.68
C PHE A 484 -21.48 -7.86 -11.93
N ASN A 485 -20.78 -9.00 -12.07
CA ASN A 485 -20.84 -9.88 -13.23
C ASN A 485 -20.57 -9.13 -14.55
N GLN A 486 -19.48 -8.38 -14.61
CA GLN A 486 -19.14 -7.57 -15.78
C GLN A 486 -17.83 -8.01 -16.45
N VAL A 487 -17.89 -8.22 -17.75
CA VAL A 487 -16.73 -8.48 -18.65
C VAL A 487 -17.02 -7.80 -20.00
N PRO A 488 -16.32 -6.72 -20.35
CA PRO A 488 -15.50 -5.88 -19.49
C PRO A 488 -16.35 -4.99 -18.56
N VAL A 489 -15.70 -4.39 -17.55
CA VAL A 489 -16.34 -3.45 -16.62
C VAL A 489 -16.90 -2.22 -17.34
N ASP A 490 -17.92 -1.59 -16.75
CA ASP A 490 -18.47 -0.32 -17.23
C ASP A 490 -17.51 0.87 -17.01
N ALA A 491 -17.80 2.00 -17.64
CA ALA A 491 -16.96 3.18 -17.60
C ALA A 491 -16.97 3.93 -16.26
N THR A 492 -17.75 3.49 -15.27
CA THR A 492 -17.74 4.12 -13.94
C THR A 492 -16.63 3.59 -13.02
N HIS A 493 -15.88 2.59 -13.46
CA HIS A 493 -14.73 2.05 -12.73
C HIS A 493 -13.51 2.95 -12.96
N ILE A 494 -13.15 3.76 -11.96
CA ILE A 494 -11.95 4.61 -12.00
C ILE A 494 -10.82 3.89 -11.26
N LYS A 495 -9.82 3.42 -12.00
CA LYS A 495 -8.69 2.67 -11.48
C LYS A 495 -7.68 3.58 -10.79
N LEU A 496 -7.26 3.22 -9.58
CA LEU A 496 -6.32 3.97 -8.76
C LEU A 496 -5.07 3.16 -8.42
N VAL A 497 -5.21 1.85 -8.20
CA VAL A 497 -4.09 0.95 -7.85
C VAL A 497 -4.25 -0.39 -8.56
N GLU A 498 -3.14 -1.09 -8.74
CA GLU A 498 -3.12 -2.46 -9.27
C GLU A 498 -1.93 -3.23 -8.72
N GLY A 499 -2.01 -4.56 -8.70
CA GLY A 499 -0.88 -5.38 -8.31
C GLY A 499 -1.18 -6.87 -8.17
N PRO A 500 -0.15 -7.65 -7.82
CA PRO A 500 -0.26 -9.11 -7.79
C PRO A 500 -1.13 -9.64 -6.64
N ASP A 501 -1.29 -8.88 -5.57
CA ASP A 501 -2.01 -9.31 -4.37
C ASP A 501 -2.80 -8.17 -3.72
N TRP A 502 -3.51 -8.47 -2.64
CA TRP A 502 -4.35 -7.50 -1.95
C TRP A 502 -3.53 -6.40 -1.24
N LEU A 503 -2.27 -6.65 -0.85
CA LEU A 503 -1.39 -5.64 -0.25
C LEU A 503 -1.16 -4.48 -1.21
N SER A 504 -1.19 -4.77 -2.51
CA SER A 504 -1.11 -3.76 -3.58
C SER A 504 -2.27 -2.76 -3.57
N LEU A 505 -3.40 -3.09 -2.91
CA LEU A 505 -4.55 -2.20 -2.78
C LEU A 505 -4.47 -1.28 -1.55
N LEU A 506 -3.63 -1.57 -0.57
CA LEU A 506 -3.51 -0.81 0.68
C LEU A 506 -3.23 0.69 0.47
N PRO A 507 -2.45 1.12 -0.55
CA PRO A 507 -2.24 2.54 -0.79
C PRO A 507 -3.53 3.35 -0.99
N MET A 508 -4.65 2.73 -1.38
CA MET A 508 -5.95 3.41 -1.45
C MET A 508 -6.38 4.02 -0.11
N GLY A 509 -5.92 3.46 1.00
CA GLY A 509 -6.18 4.03 2.33
C GLY A 509 -5.79 5.50 2.44
N SER A 510 -4.75 5.97 1.69
CA SER A 510 -4.28 7.37 1.73
C SER A 510 -5.28 8.41 1.21
N ILE A 511 -6.27 7.97 0.46
CA ILE A 511 -7.22 8.85 -0.22
C ILE A 511 -8.66 8.71 0.29
N ILE A 512 -8.89 7.78 1.23
CA ILE A 512 -10.23 7.56 1.81
C ILE A 512 -10.70 8.81 2.54
N GLY A 513 -11.93 9.25 2.24
CA GLY A 513 -12.50 10.47 2.78
C GLY A 513 -11.92 11.77 2.22
N HIS A 514 -10.94 11.68 1.31
CA HIS A 514 -10.25 12.84 0.75
C HIS A 514 -10.46 13.05 -0.75
N ILE A 515 -11.00 12.06 -1.47
CA ILE A 515 -11.34 12.19 -2.89
C ILE A 515 -12.58 13.06 -3.05
N LYS A 516 -12.53 13.95 -4.05
CA LYS A 516 -13.70 14.68 -4.55
C LYS A 516 -13.84 14.45 -6.03
N ILE A 517 -15.08 14.23 -6.47
CA ILE A 517 -15.41 14.02 -7.88
C ILE A 517 -16.40 15.08 -8.32
N ARG A 518 -16.11 15.74 -9.44
CA ARG A 518 -16.91 16.82 -9.99
C ARG A 518 -16.94 16.77 -11.51
N ASN A 519 -17.82 17.57 -12.11
CA ASN A 519 -17.92 17.76 -13.56
C ASN A 519 -18.08 16.43 -14.30
N ILE A 520 -18.98 15.59 -13.85
CA ILE A 520 -19.22 14.29 -14.45
C ILE A 520 -19.97 14.46 -15.76
N ARG A 521 -19.43 13.84 -16.82
CA ARG A 521 -20.11 13.63 -18.10
C ARG A 521 -20.08 12.14 -18.39
N PHE A 522 -21.18 11.58 -18.81
CA PHE A 522 -21.26 10.16 -19.11
C PHE A 522 -22.14 9.90 -20.33
N ARG A 523 -22.01 8.74 -20.91
CA ARG A 523 -22.86 8.22 -21.97
C ARG A 523 -23.28 6.81 -21.59
N CYS A 524 -24.59 6.51 -21.77
CA CYS A 524 -25.12 5.17 -21.66
C CYS A 524 -24.93 4.45 -22.99
N GLY A 525 -24.37 3.25 -22.96
CA GLY A 525 -24.33 2.38 -24.12
C GLY A 525 -25.75 2.03 -24.60
N GLU A 526 -25.92 1.86 -25.89
CA GLU A 526 -27.16 1.37 -26.46
C GLU A 526 -27.45 -0.06 -25.94
N ASN A 527 -28.72 -0.37 -25.72
CA ASN A 527 -29.13 -1.73 -25.38
C ASN A 527 -28.80 -2.64 -26.57
N SER A 528 -27.80 -3.50 -26.44
CA SER A 528 -27.82 -4.74 -27.20
C SER A 528 -28.84 -5.65 -26.51
N ASP A 529 -30.05 -5.64 -27.03
CA ASP A 529 -31.09 -6.61 -26.70
C ASP A 529 -30.62 -8.03 -27.01
#